data_b2eeb726734114695503791b9d1735cf
#
_entry.id   b2eeb726734114695503791b9d1735cf
#
_cell.length_a   1.000
_cell.length_b   1.000
_cell.length_c   1.000
_cell.angle_alpha   90.00
_cell.angle_beta   90.00
_cell.angle_gamma   90.00
#
_symmetry.space_group_name_H-M   'P 1'
#
loop_
_entity.id
_entity.type
_entity.pdbx_description
1 polymer ?
#
loop_
_entity_poly.entity_id
_entity_poly.type
_entity_poly.pdbx_seq_one_letter_code
_entity_poly.pdbx_strand_id
1 'polypeptide(L)'
;MTGSLMLLSLLGLGAVLLAPKANAYDVVKANSNLFEEKYVEQNDHHLKSLKASPDTTLEISENQEADTTRMLENGYDMMGTSEFVSGKIPAELARVYGKKIKADSVLVIDKPTSLTTNMVSLDGTEEGKKMIQEANEENAKNEKTIHYASYWAKLPMPLFGVHVIKLVKASANPSEEGVAQPGLKIIAVIKDSPAAKASIVTGDTLLKIGDVTLEVADDLFAAVKRYQGQAVEVAFRHGDEDVKTTVALNSRK
;
A
#
# COMPACT_ATOMS: atom_id res chain seq x y z
N MET A 1 63.50 -8.16 -65.35
CA MET A 1 62.11 -8.52 -65.53
C MET A 1 61.42 -8.23 -64.25
N THR A 2 60.86 -7.03 -64.16
CA THR A 2 60.32 -6.45 -62.92
C THR A 2 58.87 -6.10 -63.17
N GLY A 3 57.96 -6.80 -62.51
CA GLY A 3 56.52 -6.50 -62.51
C GLY A 3 56.16 -5.58 -61.36
N SER A 4 55.74 -4.38 -61.71
CA SER A 4 55.25 -3.37 -60.74
C SER A 4 53.78 -3.62 -60.42
N LEU A 5 53.46 -3.82 -59.15
CA LEU A 5 52.08 -3.96 -58.67
C LEU A 5 51.64 -2.61 -58.10
N MET A 6 50.66 -2.00 -58.75
CA MET A 6 50.02 -0.74 -58.31
C MET A 6 49.01 -1.03 -57.20
N LEU A 7 49.20 -0.46 -56.01
CA LEU A 7 48.25 -0.51 -54.90
C LEU A 7 47.33 0.71 -54.95
N LEU A 8 46.04 0.46 -55.18
CA LEU A 8 45.01 1.47 -55.16
C LEU A 8 44.55 1.66 -53.68
N SER A 9 44.81 2.82 -53.10
CA SER A 9 44.31 3.19 -51.76
C SER A 9 42.91 3.76 -51.89
N LEU A 10 41.91 3.03 -51.38
CA LEU A 10 40.55 3.54 -51.19
C LEU A 10 40.49 4.32 -49.88
N LEU A 11 40.35 5.66 -49.98
CA LEU A 11 40.01 6.52 -48.84
C LEU A 11 38.53 6.33 -48.50
N GLY A 12 38.24 5.55 -47.49
CA GLY A 12 36.94 5.47 -46.88
C GLY A 12 36.71 6.65 -45.94
N LEU A 13 35.78 7.54 -46.31
CA LEU A 13 35.30 8.63 -45.48
C LEU A 13 34.40 8.01 -44.38
N GLY A 14 34.95 7.75 -43.24
CA GLY A 14 34.19 7.31 -42.04
C GLY A 14 33.40 8.50 -41.48
N ALA A 15 32.10 8.54 -41.70
CA ALA A 15 31.21 9.43 -40.96
C ALA A 15 31.17 8.98 -39.48
N VAL A 16 31.84 9.72 -38.63
CA VAL A 16 31.71 9.56 -37.16
C VAL A 16 30.34 10.12 -36.78
N LEU A 17 29.36 9.24 -36.61
CA LEU A 17 28.11 9.57 -35.92
C LEU A 17 28.44 9.84 -34.46
N LEU A 18 28.51 11.14 -34.11
CA LEU A 18 28.53 11.57 -32.72
C LEU A 18 27.16 11.25 -32.11
N ALA A 19 27.05 10.12 -31.42
CA ALA A 19 25.92 9.88 -30.58
C ALA A 19 25.90 10.96 -29.48
N PRO A 20 24.72 11.56 -29.15
CA PRO A 20 24.63 12.52 -28.09
C PRO A 20 25.09 11.84 -26.79
N LYS A 21 26.07 12.45 -26.11
CA LYS A 21 26.49 12.02 -24.77
C LYS A 21 25.30 12.22 -23.84
N ALA A 22 24.58 11.14 -23.51
CA ALA A 22 23.64 11.16 -22.41
C ALA A 22 24.40 11.64 -21.17
N ASN A 23 23.91 12.70 -20.52
CA ASN A 23 24.50 13.19 -19.29
C ASN A 23 24.45 12.07 -18.26
N ALA A 24 25.54 11.81 -17.54
CA ALA A 24 25.60 10.84 -16.46
C ALA A 24 24.49 11.06 -15.40
N TYR A 25 24.01 12.29 -15.27
CA TYR A 25 22.89 12.68 -14.43
C TYR A 25 21.55 12.10 -14.91
N ASP A 26 21.31 12.02 -16.22
CA ASP A 26 20.10 11.44 -16.78
C ASP A 26 20.10 9.91 -16.71
N VAL A 27 21.27 9.28 -16.75
CA VAL A 27 21.43 7.82 -16.59
C VAL A 27 21.19 7.40 -15.13
N VAL A 28 21.62 8.20 -14.16
CA VAL A 28 21.38 7.93 -12.73
C VAL A 28 19.89 8.11 -12.39
N LYS A 29 19.21 9.07 -13.01
CA LYS A 29 17.78 9.31 -12.81
C LYS A 29 16.90 8.27 -13.50
N ALA A 30 17.37 7.66 -14.58
CA ALA A 30 16.65 6.61 -15.31
C ALA A 30 16.63 5.26 -14.58
N ASN A 31 17.47 5.07 -13.53
CA ASN A 31 17.59 3.81 -12.77
C ASN A 31 17.02 3.88 -11.35
N SER A 32 16.45 4.99 -10.90
CA SER A 32 15.89 5.09 -9.56
C SER A 32 14.46 4.55 -9.54
N ASN A 33 14.18 3.65 -8.58
CA ASN A 33 12.83 3.16 -8.34
C ASN A 33 12.11 4.10 -7.36
N LEU A 34 11.21 4.95 -7.87
CA LEU A 34 10.47 5.91 -7.04
C LEU A 34 9.63 5.23 -5.95
N PHE A 35 9.14 4.02 -6.17
CA PHE A 35 8.45 3.26 -5.13
C PHE A 35 9.37 2.91 -3.96
N GLU A 36 10.65 2.67 -4.22
CA GLU A 36 11.67 2.46 -3.17
C GLU A 36 12.02 3.77 -2.47
N GLU A 37 12.25 4.85 -3.23
CA GLU A 37 12.65 6.15 -2.68
C GLU A 37 11.59 6.80 -1.79
N LYS A 38 10.32 6.53 -2.08
CA LYS A 38 9.16 7.10 -1.39
C LYS A 38 8.48 6.14 -0.41
N TYR A 39 9.12 5.01 -0.15
CA TYR A 39 8.60 4.05 0.83
C TYR A 39 8.65 4.61 2.25
N VAL A 40 7.52 4.47 2.95
CA VAL A 40 7.37 4.80 4.37
C VAL A 40 6.91 3.53 5.08
N GLU A 41 7.71 3.06 6.03
CA GLU A 41 7.37 1.92 6.87
C GLU A 41 6.24 2.29 7.84
N GLN A 42 5.24 1.43 7.99
CA GLN A 42 4.03 1.74 8.78
C GLN A 42 4.10 1.24 10.22
N ASN A 43 5.05 0.38 10.55
CA ASN A 43 5.18 -0.15 11.90
C ASN A 43 6.65 -0.32 12.31
N ASP A 44 6.92 -0.16 13.61
CA ASP A 44 8.26 -0.26 14.21
C ASP A 44 8.76 -1.71 14.34
N HIS A 45 7.94 -2.71 13.99
CA HIS A 45 8.24 -4.12 14.21
C HIS A 45 8.96 -4.79 13.04
N HIS A 46 9.31 -4.04 12.00
CA HIS A 46 9.99 -4.55 10.81
C HIS A 46 9.33 -5.82 10.26
N LEU A 47 8.03 -5.74 10.06
CA LEU A 47 7.20 -6.84 9.59
C LEU A 47 7.75 -7.43 8.30
N LYS A 48 7.82 -8.75 8.22
CA LYS A 48 8.31 -9.49 7.04
C LYS A 48 7.43 -10.69 6.78
N SER A 49 7.42 -11.16 5.54
CA SER A 49 6.82 -12.43 5.18
C SER A 49 7.33 -13.58 6.06
N LEU A 50 6.46 -14.53 6.34
CA LEU A 50 6.82 -15.81 6.97
C LEU A 50 7.74 -16.67 6.09
N LYS A 51 7.76 -16.39 4.78
CA LYS A 51 8.63 -17.06 3.81
C LYS A 51 9.94 -16.29 3.66
N ALA A 52 11.05 -16.98 3.65
CA ALA A 52 12.36 -16.36 3.42
C ALA A 52 12.47 -15.68 2.04
N SER A 53 11.77 -16.24 1.05
CA SER A 53 11.65 -15.71 -0.32
C SER A 53 10.20 -15.84 -0.77
N PRO A 54 9.32 -14.86 -0.47
CA PRO A 54 7.94 -14.90 -0.90
C PRO A 54 7.86 -14.68 -2.42
N ASP A 55 6.89 -15.34 -3.04
CA ASP A 55 6.48 -15.01 -4.40
C ASP A 55 5.57 -13.77 -4.35
N THR A 56 6.18 -12.60 -4.39
CA THR A 56 5.49 -11.31 -4.23
C THR A 56 4.48 -11.11 -5.36
N THR A 57 3.20 -11.09 -5.03
CA THR A 57 2.12 -10.80 -5.98
C THR A 57 1.99 -9.30 -6.24
N LEU A 58 1.49 -8.94 -7.42
CA LEU A 58 1.11 -7.58 -7.78
C LEU A 58 -0.37 -7.56 -8.15
N GLU A 59 -1.11 -6.65 -7.59
CA GLU A 59 -2.50 -6.38 -7.92
C GLU A 59 -2.69 -4.89 -8.21
N ILE A 60 -3.39 -4.57 -9.30
CA ILE A 60 -3.80 -3.20 -9.61
C ILE A 60 -5.20 -3.01 -9.07
N SER A 61 -5.42 -1.94 -8.34
CA SER A 61 -6.68 -1.63 -7.71
C SER A 61 -7.08 -0.17 -7.90
N GLU A 62 -8.34 0.13 -7.54
CA GLU A 62 -8.92 1.46 -7.62
C GLU A 62 -9.44 1.97 -6.26
N ASN A 63 -9.54 1.08 -5.27
CA ASN A 63 -10.16 1.37 -3.97
C ASN A 63 -9.27 0.95 -2.80
N GLN A 64 -8.51 1.91 -2.29
CA GLN A 64 -7.58 1.72 -1.17
C GLN A 64 -8.24 1.21 0.11
N GLU A 65 -9.44 1.72 0.45
CA GLU A 65 -10.14 1.35 1.69
C GLU A 65 -10.65 -0.09 1.63
N ALA A 66 -11.29 -0.46 0.51
CA ALA A 66 -11.77 -1.82 0.30
C ALA A 66 -10.61 -2.83 0.28
N ASP A 67 -9.48 -2.47 -0.33
CA ASP A 67 -8.28 -3.31 -0.35
C ASP A 67 -7.69 -3.49 1.03
N THR A 68 -7.55 -2.42 1.79
CA THR A 68 -7.04 -2.47 3.17
C THR A 68 -7.88 -3.42 4.00
N THR A 69 -9.20 -3.26 3.97
CA THR A 69 -10.13 -4.14 4.69
C THR A 69 -9.97 -5.60 4.24
N ARG A 70 -9.96 -5.84 2.93
CA ARG A 70 -9.81 -7.19 2.34
C ARG A 70 -8.49 -7.84 2.73
N MET A 71 -7.39 -7.10 2.74
CA MET A 71 -6.08 -7.63 3.12
C MET A 71 -6.03 -7.99 4.61
N LEU A 72 -6.53 -7.12 5.49
CA LEU A 72 -6.62 -7.38 6.92
C LEU A 72 -7.50 -8.61 7.21
N GLU A 73 -8.69 -8.73 6.60
CA GLU A 73 -9.57 -9.88 6.73
C GLU A 73 -8.95 -11.18 6.22
N ASN A 74 -8.09 -11.11 5.21
CA ASN A 74 -7.36 -12.26 4.71
C ASN A 74 -6.09 -12.56 5.52
N GLY A 75 -5.89 -11.91 6.65
CA GLY A 75 -4.76 -12.14 7.58
C GLY A 75 -3.41 -11.65 7.04
N TYR A 76 -3.42 -10.54 6.33
CA TYR A 76 -2.22 -9.77 6.03
C TYR A 76 -2.12 -8.57 6.96
N ASP A 77 -0.91 -8.05 7.12
CA ASP A 77 -0.69 -6.77 7.77
C ASP A 77 0.19 -5.88 6.91
N MET A 78 -0.01 -4.56 7.02
CA MET A 78 0.65 -3.59 6.17
C MET A 78 2.08 -3.35 6.65
N MET A 79 3.05 -3.56 5.78
CA MET A 79 4.47 -3.27 6.02
C MET A 79 4.76 -1.78 5.85
N GLY A 80 4.15 -1.15 4.87
CA GLY A 80 4.34 0.25 4.54
C GLY A 80 3.72 0.65 3.21
N THR A 81 3.91 1.91 2.84
CA THR A 81 3.34 2.48 1.62
C THR A 81 4.37 3.32 0.87
N SER A 82 4.12 3.53 -0.41
CA SER A 82 4.82 4.53 -1.23
C SER A 82 3.77 5.39 -1.91
N GLU A 83 3.91 6.72 -1.81
CA GLU A 83 3.01 7.68 -2.46
C GLU A 83 3.81 8.83 -3.08
N PHE A 84 3.55 9.12 -4.35
CA PHE A 84 4.21 10.20 -5.06
C PHE A 84 3.45 10.57 -6.35
N VAL A 85 3.84 11.71 -6.93
CA VAL A 85 3.31 12.18 -8.22
C VAL A 85 4.42 12.19 -9.25
N SER A 86 4.19 11.53 -10.39
CA SER A 86 5.13 11.52 -11.51
C SER A 86 4.38 11.39 -12.87
N GLY A 87 5.11 11.29 -13.96
CA GLY A 87 4.58 10.74 -15.20
C GLY A 87 4.24 9.26 -15.03
N LYS A 88 3.61 8.67 -16.03
CA LYS A 88 3.23 7.25 -16.01
C LYS A 88 4.44 6.35 -15.89
N ILE A 89 4.47 5.49 -14.89
CA ILE A 89 5.52 4.50 -14.64
C ILE A 89 4.90 3.11 -14.45
N PRO A 90 5.65 2.02 -14.77
CA PRO A 90 5.13 0.67 -14.61
C PRO A 90 4.92 0.29 -13.14
N ALA A 91 3.74 -0.23 -12.80
CA ALA A 91 3.43 -0.77 -11.47
C ALA A 91 4.36 -1.93 -11.06
N GLU A 92 4.96 -2.62 -12.04
CA GLU A 92 5.97 -3.67 -11.83
C GLU A 92 7.16 -3.20 -10.98
N LEU A 93 7.51 -1.90 -11.02
CA LEU A 93 8.55 -1.32 -10.16
C LEU A 93 8.19 -1.38 -8.69
N ALA A 94 6.91 -1.26 -8.34
CA ALA A 94 6.44 -1.49 -6.96
C ALA A 94 6.67 -2.95 -6.55
N ARG A 95 6.36 -3.92 -7.42
CA ARG A 95 6.59 -5.34 -7.16
C ARG A 95 8.09 -5.65 -7.00
N VAL A 96 8.94 -5.06 -7.84
CA VAL A 96 10.40 -5.20 -7.72
C VAL A 96 10.87 -4.75 -6.32
N TYR A 97 10.37 -3.63 -5.84
CA TYR A 97 10.68 -3.17 -4.49
C TYR A 97 10.05 -4.07 -3.42
N GLY A 98 8.80 -4.50 -3.60
CA GLY A 98 8.13 -5.47 -2.72
C GLY A 98 8.93 -6.75 -2.51
N LYS A 99 9.53 -7.31 -3.57
CA LYS A 99 10.46 -8.46 -3.48
C LYS A 99 11.70 -8.13 -2.63
N LYS A 100 12.27 -6.94 -2.77
CA LYS A 100 13.43 -6.49 -2.01
C LYS A 100 13.15 -6.44 -0.51
N ILE A 101 11.99 -5.94 -0.11
CA ILE A 101 11.55 -5.89 1.30
C ILE A 101 10.85 -7.15 1.77
N LYS A 102 10.73 -8.18 0.91
CA LYS A 102 10.08 -9.47 1.20
C LYS A 102 8.59 -9.34 1.55
N ALA A 103 7.86 -8.51 0.83
CA ALA A 103 6.41 -8.46 0.90
C ALA A 103 5.80 -9.68 0.21
N ASP A 104 4.71 -10.23 0.76
CA ASP A 104 3.93 -11.29 0.11
C ASP A 104 3.05 -10.73 -1.01
N SER A 105 2.54 -9.50 -0.85
CA SER A 105 1.67 -8.84 -1.82
C SER A 105 1.95 -7.35 -1.91
N VAL A 106 1.77 -6.80 -3.12
CA VAL A 106 1.82 -5.37 -3.42
C VAL A 106 0.54 -4.98 -4.14
N LEU A 107 -0.14 -3.96 -3.63
CA LEU A 107 -1.31 -3.36 -4.27
C LEU A 107 -0.91 -1.99 -4.80
N VAL A 108 -1.25 -1.71 -6.06
CA VAL A 108 -0.92 -0.42 -6.71
C VAL A 108 -2.21 0.25 -7.17
N ILE A 109 -2.31 1.53 -6.89
CA ILE A 109 -3.39 2.40 -7.34
C ILE A 109 -2.78 3.60 -8.06
N ASP A 110 -3.15 3.77 -9.31
CA ASP A 110 -2.76 4.90 -10.14
C ASP A 110 -3.97 5.80 -10.37
N LYS A 111 -3.89 7.06 -9.94
CA LYS A 111 -4.94 8.06 -10.14
C LYS A 111 -4.40 9.19 -10.99
N PRO A 112 -4.99 9.49 -12.16
CA PRO A 112 -4.59 10.66 -12.92
C PRO A 112 -4.84 11.93 -12.08
N THR A 113 -3.87 12.83 -12.05
CA THR A 113 -4.11 14.18 -11.54
C THR A 113 -4.93 14.90 -12.59
N SER A 114 -6.24 15.01 -12.40
CA SER A 114 -7.08 15.78 -13.30
C SER A 114 -6.72 17.26 -13.16
N LEU A 115 -5.82 17.74 -14.00
CA LEU A 115 -5.82 19.15 -14.39
C LEU A 115 -6.99 19.33 -15.36
N THR A 116 -8.22 19.22 -14.85
CA THR A 116 -9.39 19.62 -15.60
C THR A 116 -9.37 21.14 -15.67
N THR A 117 -8.56 21.69 -16.55
CA THR A 117 -8.79 23.02 -17.05
C THR A 117 -10.05 22.88 -17.91
N ASN A 118 -11.22 23.16 -17.32
CA ASN A 118 -12.44 23.36 -18.08
C ASN A 118 -12.25 24.61 -18.94
N MET A 119 -11.52 24.49 -20.04
CA MET A 119 -11.48 25.50 -21.07
C MET A 119 -12.80 25.39 -21.83
N VAL A 120 -13.75 26.19 -21.44
CA VAL A 120 -15.00 26.39 -22.20
C VAL A 120 -14.64 27.28 -23.40
N SER A 121 -14.84 26.77 -24.61
CA SER A 121 -14.80 27.60 -25.81
C SER A 121 -15.89 28.67 -25.69
N LEU A 122 -15.49 29.91 -25.46
CA LEU A 122 -16.41 31.03 -25.31
C LEU A 122 -16.94 31.54 -26.66
N ASP A 123 -16.34 31.15 -27.82
CA ASP A 123 -16.64 31.74 -29.12
C ASP A 123 -17.13 30.77 -30.20
N GLY A 124 -17.03 29.46 -29.96
CA GLY A 124 -17.46 28.42 -30.93
C GLY A 124 -16.76 28.43 -32.28
N THR A 125 -15.69 29.24 -32.47
CA THR A 125 -14.95 29.36 -33.71
C THR A 125 -14.06 28.14 -33.98
N GLU A 126 -13.71 27.88 -35.21
CA GLU A 126 -12.79 26.80 -35.59
C GLU A 126 -11.37 27.02 -35.02
N GLU A 127 -10.95 28.27 -34.85
CA GLU A 127 -9.72 28.63 -34.15
C GLU A 127 -9.77 28.28 -32.67
N GLY A 128 -10.89 28.58 -31.99
CA GLY A 128 -11.10 28.22 -30.60
C GLY A 128 -11.10 26.70 -30.38
N LYS A 129 -11.73 25.94 -31.27
CA LYS A 129 -11.69 24.45 -31.24
C LYS A 129 -10.29 23.92 -31.40
N LYS A 130 -9.48 24.48 -32.33
CA LYS A 130 -8.09 24.08 -32.58
C LYS A 130 -7.22 24.38 -31.37
N MET A 131 -7.35 25.55 -30.73
CA MET A 131 -6.62 25.88 -29.50
C MET A 131 -6.96 24.95 -28.35
N ILE A 132 -8.24 24.54 -28.19
CA ILE A 132 -8.66 23.56 -27.18
C ILE A 132 -8.03 22.19 -27.46
N GLN A 133 -8.01 21.78 -28.73
CA GLN A 133 -7.39 20.51 -29.12
C GLN A 133 -5.89 20.51 -28.83
N GLU A 134 -5.17 21.57 -29.20
CA GLU A 134 -3.74 21.73 -28.93
C GLU A 134 -3.46 21.74 -27.40
N ALA A 135 -4.26 22.47 -26.61
CA ALA A 135 -4.15 22.50 -25.16
C ALA A 135 -4.43 21.13 -24.52
N ASN A 136 -5.42 20.39 -25.04
CA ASN A 136 -5.71 19.03 -24.56
C ASN A 136 -4.59 18.04 -24.92
N GLU A 137 -3.97 18.17 -26.11
CA GLU A 137 -2.83 17.34 -26.50
C GLU A 137 -1.59 17.67 -25.66
N GLU A 138 -1.36 18.93 -25.31
CA GLU A 138 -0.27 19.34 -24.42
C GLU A 138 -0.52 18.89 -22.99
N ASN A 139 -1.74 19.00 -22.47
CA ASN A 139 -2.13 18.49 -21.17
C ASN A 139 -1.97 16.97 -21.08
N ALA A 140 -2.36 16.23 -22.13
CA ALA A 140 -2.18 14.79 -22.20
C ALA A 140 -0.70 14.36 -22.18
N LYS A 141 0.20 15.15 -22.78
CA LYS A 141 1.66 14.92 -22.73
C LYS A 141 2.24 15.19 -21.33
N ASN A 142 1.62 16.10 -20.58
CA ASN A 142 2.04 16.51 -19.24
C ASN A 142 1.19 15.87 -18.13
N GLU A 143 0.35 14.89 -18.47
CA GLU A 143 -0.50 14.20 -17.50
C GLU A 143 0.37 13.58 -16.40
N LYS A 144 0.14 14.02 -15.18
CA LYS A 144 0.76 13.44 -14.00
C LYS A 144 -0.19 12.44 -13.36
N THR A 145 0.38 11.43 -12.76
CA THR A 145 -0.33 10.36 -12.06
C THR A 145 0.10 10.37 -10.61
N ILE A 146 -0.87 10.29 -9.70
CA ILE A 146 -0.62 9.95 -8.30
C ILE A 146 -0.47 8.43 -8.27
N HIS A 147 0.72 7.99 -7.90
CA HIS A 147 1.03 6.58 -7.69
C HIS A 147 0.96 6.28 -6.19
N TYR A 148 0.19 5.29 -5.84
CA TYR A 148 0.14 4.74 -4.48
C TYR A 148 0.44 3.25 -4.55
N ALA A 149 1.31 2.76 -3.68
CA ALA A 149 1.53 1.34 -3.49
C ALA A 149 1.50 1.01 -2.00
N SER A 150 0.87 -0.10 -1.65
CA SER A 150 0.91 -0.69 -0.30
C SER A 150 1.53 -2.08 -0.35
N TYR A 151 2.32 -2.39 0.67
CA TYR A 151 3.12 -3.61 0.80
C TYR A 151 2.65 -4.41 1.99
N TRP A 152 2.42 -5.71 1.80
CA TRP A 152 1.72 -6.54 2.76
C TRP A 152 2.47 -7.82 3.06
N ALA A 153 2.53 -8.20 4.33
CA ALA A 153 3.04 -9.48 4.79
C ALA A 153 1.92 -10.37 5.32
N LYS A 154 1.93 -11.64 4.95
CA LYS A 154 1.01 -12.64 5.48
C LYS A 154 1.36 -12.94 6.93
N LEU A 155 0.39 -12.77 7.82
CA LEU A 155 0.54 -13.10 9.24
C LEU A 155 0.46 -14.62 9.48
N PRO A 156 1.09 -15.12 10.55
CA PRO A 156 0.85 -16.47 11.01
C PRO A 156 -0.62 -16.63 11.42
N MET A 157 -1.09 -17.89 11.57
CA MET A 157 -2.44 -18.14 12.04
C MET A 157 -2.69 -17.38 13.34
N PRO A 158 -3.74 -16.53 13.40
CA PRO A 158 -3.98 -15.67 14.55
C PRO A 158 -4.42 -16.49 15.76
N LEU A 159 -4.01 -16.06 16.97
CA LEU A 159 -4.49 -16.65 18.21
C LEU A 159 -5.96 -16.29 18.44
N PHE A 160 -6.37 -15.07 18.14
CA PHE A 160 -7.74 -14.55 18.24
C PHE A 160 -8.29 -14.08 16.90
N GLY A 161 -7.60 -13.19 16.21
CA GLY A 161 -7.85 -12.84 14.81
C GLY A 161 -8.70 -11.60 14.58
N VAL A 162 -8.33 -10.50 15.21
CA VAL A 162 -8.91 -9.18 14.98
C VAL A 162 -7.83 -8.13 14.79
N HIS A 163 -8.14 -7.09 14.01
CA HIS A 163 -7.40 -5.84 13.98
C HIS A 163 -8.21 -4.77 14.70
N VAL A 164 -7.57 -4.02 15.58
CA VAL A 164 -8.26 -3.08 16.48
C VAL A 164 -7.60 -1.71 16.45
N ILE A 165 -8.40 -0.70 16.77
CA ILE A 165 -7.93 0.68 17.03
C ILE A 165 -8.51 1.16 18.37
N LYS A 166 -7.81 2.11 19.01
CA LYS A 166 -8.34 2.87 20.14
C LYS A 166 -9.10 4.08 19.59
N LEU A 167 -10.37 4.20 19.93
CA LEU A 167 -11.15 5.38 19.60
C LEU A 167 -10.94 6.46 20.65
N VAL A 168 -10.74 7.68 20.16
CA VAL A 168 -10.67 8.88 20.99
C VAL A 168 -11.76 9.84 20.49
N LYS A 169 -12.68 10.22 21.37
CA LYS A 169 -13.69 11.23 21.06
C LYS A 169 -13.02 12.59 21.07
N ALA A 170 -13.04 13.29 19.93
CA ALA A 170 -12.50 14.64 19.85
C ALA A 170 -13.13 15.55 20.91
N SER A 171 -12.32 16.37 21.57
CA SER A 171 -12.83 17.46 22.41
C SER A 171 -13.52 18.51 21.56
N ALA A 172 -14.54 19.16 22.12
CA ALA A 172 -15.14 20.34 21.50
C ALA A 172 -14.18 21.52 21.42
N ASN A 173 -13.14 21.52 22.25
CA ASN A 173 -12.07 22.51 22.26
C ASN A 173 -10.80 21.92 21.58
N PRO A 174 -10.32 22.47 20.45
CA PRO A 174 -9.16 21.96 19.73
C PRO A 174 -7.84 21.93 20.53
N SER A 175 -7.77 22.67 21.62
CA SER A 175 -6.59 22.71 22.51
C SER A 175 -6.62 21.65 23.61
N GLU A 176 -7.66 20.86 23.73
CA GLU A 176 -7.80 19.80 24.72
C GLU A 176 -7.62 18.43 24.08
N GLU A 177 -6.95 17.51 24.79
CA GLU A 177 -6.85 16.11 24.35
C GLU A 177 -8.25 15.47 24.33
N GLY A 178 -8.49 14.65 23.31
CA GLY A 178 -9.73 13.90 23.19
C GLY A 178 -9.88 12.87 24.30
N VAL A 179 -11.10 12.49 24.62
CA VAL A 179 -11.42 11.47 25.63
C VAL A 179 -11.38 10.07 25.00
N ALA A 180 -10.50 9.21 25.52
CA ALA A 180 -10.43 7.82 25.09
C ALA A 180 -11.76 7.10 25.38
N GLN A 181 -12.28 6.37 24.38
CA GLN A 181 -13.48 5.56 24.53
C GLN A 181 -13.14 4.22 25.20
N PRO A 182 -14.03 3.65 26.03
CA PRO A 182 -13.80 2.30 26.59
C PRO A 182 -13.67 1.24 25.51
N GLY A 183 -12.74 0.31 25.68
CA GLY A 183 -12.54 -0.81 24.81
C GLY A 183 -11.74 -0.50 23.53
N LEU A 184 -11.68 -1.48 22.65
CA LEU A 184 -10.93 -1.46 21.37
C LEU A 184 -11.89 -1.71 20.21
N LYS A 185 -11.99 -0.77 19.28
CA LYS A 185 -12.84 -0.89 18.10
C LYS A 185 -12.22 -1.88 17.10
N ILE A 186 -13.00 -2.87 16.66
CA ILE A 186 -12.59 -3.84 15.64
C ILE A 186 -12.76 -3.21 14.27
N ILE A 187 -11.66 -3.13 13.52
CA ILE A 187 -11.64 -2.61 12.13
C ILE A 187 -11.60 -3.73 11.09
N ALA A 188 -11.15 -4.93 11.48
CA ALA A 188 -11.25 -6.12 10.62
C ALA A 188 -11.21 -7.39 11.48
N VAL A 189 -11.91 -8.44 11.02
CA VAL A 189 -11.88 -9.78 11.61
C VAL A 189 -11.29 -10.75 10.59
N ILE A 190 -10.22 -11.44 10.98
CA ILE A 190 -9.53 -12.39 10.10
C ILE A 190 -10.43 -13.59 9.85
N LYS A 191 -10.63 -13.93 8.58
CA LYS A 191 -11.44 -15.08 8.15
C LYS A 191 -10.95 -16.38 8.82
N ASP A 192 -11.89 -17.24 9.19
CA ASP A 192 -11.64 -18.53 9.83
C ASP A 192 -10.92 -18.46 11.18
N SER A 193 -10.73 -17.26 11.74
CA SER A 193 -10.14 -17.05 13.05
C SER A 193 -11.07 -17.46 14.19
N PRO A 194 -10.56 -17.62 15.44
CA PRO A 194 -11.40 -17.81 16.63
C PRO A 194 -12.46 -16.72 16.82
N ALA A 195 -12.12 -15.45 16.57
CA ALA A 195 -13.08 -14.34 16.64
C ALA A 195 -14.21 -14.48 15.61
N ALA A 196 -13.87 -14.79 14.33
CA ALA A 196 -14.86 -15.02 13.28
C ALA A 196 -15.81 -16.17 13.61
N LYS A 197 -15.28 -17.29 14.14
CA LYS A 197 -16.07 -18.46 14.57
C LYS A 197 -17.00 -18.17 15.77
N ALA A 198 -16.65 -17.16 16.57
CA ALA A 198 -17.48 -16.70 17.69
C ALA A 198 -18.46 -15.58 17.29
N SER A 199 -18.64 -15.33 15.98
CA SER A 199 -19.54 -14.32 15.44
C SER A 199 -19.19 -12.88 15.87
N ILE A 200 -17.94 -12.62 16.22
CA ILE A 200 -17.41 -11.28 16.42
C ILE A 200 -17.17 -10.68 15.03
N VAL A 201 -17.63 -9.47 14.80
CA VAL A 201 -17.60 -8.82 13.48
C VAL A 201 -16.91 -7.46 13.50
N THR A 202 -16.54 -7.00 12.34
CA THR A 202 -16.05 -5.63 12.14
C THR A 202 -17.09 -4.62 12.62
N GLY A 203 -16.66 -3.61 13.36
CA GLY A 203 -17.55 -2.64 13.97
C GLY A 203 -17.88 -2.92 15.44
N ASP A 204 -17.64 -4.11 15.95
CA ASP A 204 -17.74 -4.40 17.38
C ASP A 204 -16.67 -3.65 18.19
N THR A 205 -16.91 -3.50 19.49
CA THR A 205 -15.92 -2.94 20.42
C THR A 205 -15.58 -3.98 21.46
N LEU A 206 -14.35 -4.49 21.45
CA LEU A 206 -13.87 -5.41 22.46
C LEU A 206 -13.70 -4.70 23.80
N LEU A 207 -14.26 -5.29 24.86
CA LEU A 207 -14.23 -4.73 26.20
C LEU A 207 -13.34 -5.55 27.14
N LYS A 208 -13.41 -6.89 27.05
CA LYS A 208 -12.74 -7.79 28.00
C LYS A 208 -12.47 -9.16 27.42
N ILE A 209 -11.34 -9.78 27.77
CA ILE A 209 -11.02 -11.19 27.51
C ILE A 209 -10.65 -11.85 28.85
N GLY A 210 -11.45 -12.80 29.28
CA GLY A 210 -11.30 -13.41 30.62
C GLY A 210 -11.40 -12.36 31.72
N ASP A 211 -10.36 -12.20 32.53
CA ASP A 211 -10.26 -11.17 33.58
C ASP A 211 -9.57 -9.88 33.12
N VAL A 212 -9.06 -9.80 31.87
CA VAL A 212 -8.33 -8.66 31.36
C VAL A 212 -9.27 -7.67 30.68
N THR A 213 -9.38 -6.45 31.21
CA THR A 213 -10.06 -5.32 30.57
C THR A 213 -9.17 -4.74 29.47
N LEU A 214 -9.77 -4.37 28.34
CA LEU A 214 -9.03 -3.94 27.13
C LEU A 214 -9.13 -2.42 26.97
N GLU A 215 -8.08 -1.71 27.34
CA GLU A 215 -8.00 -0.25 27.18
C GLU A 215 -7.03 0.17 26.08
N VAL A 216 -5.96 -0.60 25.87
CA VAL A 216 -4.95 -0.37 24.83
C VAL A 216 -4.66 -1.68 24.09
N ALA A 217 -4.02 -1.58 22.92
CA ALA A 217 -3.69 -2.77 22.11
C ALA A 217 -2.83 -3.79 22.87
N ASP A 218 -1.95 -3.34 23.75
CA ASP A 218 -1.10 -4.22 24.57
C ASP A 218 -1.90 -5.11 25.50
N ASP A 219 -3.04 -4.64 26.03
CA ASP A 219 -3.94 -5.45 26.85
C ASP A 219 -4.49 -6.63 26.05
N LEU A 220 -4.86 -6.39 24.78
CA LEU A 220 -5.32 -7.45 23.89
C LEU A 220 -4.21 -8.48 23.64
N PHE A 221 -2.98 -8.04 23.36
CA PHE A 221 -1.85 -8.95 23.17
C PHE A 221 -1.56 -9.77 24.44
N ALA A 222 -1.58 -9.13 25.61
CA ALA A 222 -1.37 -9.79 26.89
C ALA A 222 -2.47 -10.82 27.17
N ALA A 223 -3.74 -10.45 26.98
CA ALA A 223 -4.88 -11.35 27.20
C ALA A 223 -4.83 -12.56 26.26
N VAL A 224 -4.65 -12.34 24.97
CA VAL A 224 -4.58 -13.40 23.95
C VAL A 224 -3.40 -14.34 24.21
N LYS A 225 -2.25 -13.82 24.62
CA LYS A 225 -1.08 -14.62 25.00
C LYS A 225 -1.35 -15.46 26.26
N ARG A 226 -2.03 -14.88 27.26
CA ARG A 226 -2.35 -15.55 28.52
C ARG A 226 -3.31 -16.71 28.34
N TYR A 227 -4.34 -16.55 27.51
CA TYR A 227 -5.39 -17.52 27.30
C TYR A 227 -5.22 -18.38 26.03
N GLN A 228 -4.07 -18.32 25.36
CA GLN A 228 -3.83 -19.13 24.17
C GLN A 228 -4.09 -20.62 24.40
N GLY A 229 -4.79 -21.26 23.46
CA GLY A 229 -5.16 -22.68 23.55
C GLY A 229 -6.30 -23.00 24.54
N GLN A 230 -6.93 -21.99 25.12
CA GLN A 230 -8.03 -22.14 26.07
C GLN A 230 -9.33 -21.57 25.49
N ALA A 231 -10.45 -22.07 26.03
CA ALA A 231 -11.74 -21.43 25.85
C ALA A 231 -11.90 -20.34 26.92
N VAL A 232 -12.17 -19.09 26.50
CA VAL A 232 -12.24 -17.93 27.39
C VAL A 232 -13.48 -17.10 27.08
N GLU A 233 -14.11 -16.51 28.10
CA GLU A 233 -15.19 -15.54 27.91
C GLU A 233 -14.64 -14.25 27.33
N VAL A 234 -15.30 -13.76 26.28
CA VAL A 234 -15.00 -12.47 25.63
C VAL A 234 -16.24 -11.59 25.73
N ALA A 235 -16.08 -10.40 26.30
CA ALA A 235 -17.11 -9.38 26.35
C ALA A 235 -16.82 -8.31 25.29
N PHE A 236 -17.82 -7.99 24.50
CA PHE A 236 -17.74 -6.97 23.44
C PHE A 236 -19.08 -6.25 23.30
N ARG A 237 -19.08 -5.10 22.65
CA ARG A 237 -20.29 -4.34 22.33
C ARG A 237 -20.59 -4.47 20.86
N HIS A 238 -21.79 -4.94 20.53
CA HIS A 238 -22.35 -5.00 19.19
C HIS A 238 -23.44 -3.93 19.07
N GLY A 239 -23.19 -2.90 18.25
CA GLY A 239 -24.05 -1.71 18.29
C GLY A 239 -24.06 -1.08 19.68
N ASP A 240 -25.24 -1.06 20.33
CA ASP A 240 -25.43 -0.55 21.69
C ASP A 240 -25.56 -1.65 22.76
N GLU A 241 -25.46 -2.93 22.38
CA GLU A 241 -25.66 -4.07 23.26
C GLU A 241 -24.33 -4.67 23.70
N ASP A 242 -24.15 -4.87 25.01
CA ASP A 242 -23.03 -5.61 25.58
C ASP A 242 -23.30 -7.13 25.49
N VAL A 243 -22.44 -7.83 24.78
CA VAL A 243 -22.54 -9.25 24.46
C VAL A 243 -21.39 -10.01 25.13
N LYS A 244 -21.63 -11.23 25.58
CA LYS A 244 -20.60 -12.16 26.04
C LYS A 244 -20.69 -13.45 25.26
N THR A 245 -19.53 -13.96 24.86
CA THR A 245 -19.41 -15.25 24.17
C THR A 245 -18.17 -15.99 24.62
N THR A 246 -18.15 -17.30 24.43
CA THR A 246 -16.95 -18.11 24.71
C THR A 246 -16.17 -18.32 23.42
N VAL A 247 -14.89 -17.98 23.43
CA VAL A 247 -13.99 -18.11 22.27
C VAL A 247 -12.90 -19.13 22.60
N ALA A 248 -12.76 -20.13 21.73
CA ALA A 248 -11.63 -21.07 21.80
C ALA A 248 -10.43 -20.46 21.07
N LEU A 249 -9.47 -19.92 21.81
CA LEU A 249 -8.27 -19.32 21.25
C LEU A 249 -7.35 -20.39 20.65
N ASN A 250 -6.71 -20.07 19.51
CA ASN A 250 -5.66 -20.93 18.98
C ASN A 250 -4.43 -20.94 19.91
N SER A 251 -3.59 -21.96 19.77
CA SER A 251 -2.28 -22.02 20.43
C SER A 251 -1.17 -21.82 19.40
N ARG A 252 -0.11 -21.13 19.78
CA ARG A 252 1.17 -21.21 19.04
C ARG A 252 1.95 -22.41 19.54
N LYS A 253 2.35 -23.28 18.62
CA LYS A 253 3.29 -24.37 18.90
C LYS A 253 4.70 -23.81 19.02
#